data_5f34a4eee8a8d2dc614971f4532e9fd0
#
_entry.id   5f34a4eee8a8d2dc614971f4532e9fd0
#
_cell.length_a   1.000
_cell.length_b   1.000
_cell.length_c   1.000
_cell.angle_alpha   90.00
_cell.angle_beta   90.00
_cell.angle_gamma   90.00
#
_symmetry.space_group_name_H-M   'P 1'
#
loop_
_entity.id
_entity.type
_entity.pdbx_description
1 polymer ?
#
loop_
_entity_poly.entity_id
_entity_poly.type
_entity_poly.pdbx_seq_one_letter_code
_entity_poly.pdbx_strand_id
1 'polypeptide(L)'
;MAQLYIDNAKKLKVQIDNNQKIVDTVEAAGGIETTLTQSDKIGFDWLNFYVNKVLVRQEYKEQENPVGTADNPFVWKKSMALIANGFYVHDGVRKVWVGETGVTAAWDDSNWEVT
;
A
#
# COMPACT_ATOMS: atom_id res chain seq x y z
N MET A 1 6.82 -16.64 24.73
CA MET A 1 7.08 -16.12 24.12
C MET A 1 7.51 -15.57 24.17
N ALA A 2 7.15 -16.00 24.24
CA ALA A 2 7.51 -15.51 23.74
C ALA A 2 7.81 -14.95 23.86
N GLN A 3 7.48 -14.76 23.79
CA GLN A 3 7.76 -14.24 23.40
C GLN A 3 7.58 -13.32 23.17
N LEU A 4 7.15 -13.09 23.30
CA LEU A 4 6.80 -12.38 22.78
C LEU A 4 6.99 -11.52 22.58
N TYR A 5 6.72 -11.40 22.48
CA TYR A 5 6.87 -10.85 21.74
C TYR A 5 7.53 -10.58 21.89
N ILE A 6 7.77 -11.27 22.15
CA ILE A 6 8.17 -11.54 22.18
C ILE A 6 8.98 -11.18 22.40
N ASP A 7 9.34 -11.10 22.48
CA ASP A 7 10.12 -10.87 22.52
C ASP A 7 10.57 -10.17 22.05
N ASN A 8 10.44 -9.74 21.24
CA ASN A 8 10.43 -9.38 20.48
C ASN A 8 11.25 -9.29 19.99
N ALA A 9 11.83 -9.24 20.16
CA ALA A 9 12.62 -9.57 19.67
C ALA A 9 12.73 -10.10 18.95
N LYS A 10 13.27 -10.07 18.62
CA LYS A 10 13.39 -11.09 18.12
C LYS A 10 13.58 -10.85 16.87
N LYS A 11 14.41 -10.32 15.96
CA LYS A 11 13.45 -9.94 15.64
C LYS A 11 13.30 -9.61 14.28
N LEU A 12 14.35 -9.55 13.02
CA LEU A 12 13.47 -9.29 11.99
C LEU A 12 12.89 -10.54 11.45
N LYS A 13 13.62 -11.58 11.25
CA LYS A 13 13.02 -12.86 10.93
C LYS A 13 12.21 -13.36 12.10
N VAL A 14 12.78 -13.32 13.29
CA VAL A 14 12.10 -13.77 14.49
C VAL A 14 10.92 -12.90 14.78
N GLN A 15 11.02 -11.60 14.47
CA GLN A 15 9.91 -10.68 14.65
C GLN A 15 8.81 -10.90 13.62
N ILE A 16 9.16 -11.28 12.40
CA ILE A 16 8.16 -11.65 11.41
C ILE A 16 7.38 -12.87 11.89
N ASP A 17 8.07 -13.89 12.37
CA ASP A 17 7.40 -15.08 12.89
C ASP A 17 6.55 -14.76 14.12
N ASN A 18 7.06 -13.90 15.00
CA ASN A 18 6.31 -13.49 16.18
C ASN A 18 5.11 -12.65 15.81
N ASN A 19 5.24 -11.77 14.84
CA ASN A 19 4.12 -10.97 14.39
C ASN A 19 3.02 -11.84 13.78
N GLN A 20 3.39 -12.89 13.07
CA GLN A 20 2.41 -13.83 12.56
C GLN A 20 1.66 -14.52 13.69
N LYS A 21 2.37 -14.93 14.73
CA LYS A 21 1.74 -15.55 15.90
C LYS A 21 0.81 -14.59 16.62
N ILE A 22 1.24 -13.32 16.74
CA ILE A 22 0.39 -12.29 17.35
C ILE A 22 -0.88 -12.10 16.55
N VAL A 23 -0.76 -12.00 15.23
CA VAL A 23 -1.91 -11.83 14.35
C VAL A 23 -2.87 -13.02 14.51
N ASP A 24 -2.35 -14.25 14.45
CA ASP A 24 -3.18 -15.44 14.56
C ASP A 24 -3.89 -15.51 15.91
N THR A 25 -3.17 -15.18 16.98
CA THR A 25 -3.72 -15.25 18.33
C THR A 25 -4.80 -14.20 18.54
N VAL A 26 -4.54 -12.97 18.11
CA VAL A 26 -5.49 -11.87 18.32
C VAL A 26 -6.70 -12.04 17.39
N GLU A 27 -6.49 -12.57 16.21
CA GLU A 27 -7.59 -12.85 15.29
C GLU A 27 -8.52 -13.91 15.90
N ALA A 28 -7.93 -14.96 16.47
CA ALA A 28 -8.73 -15.98 17.15
C ALA A 28 -9.52 -15.41 18.32
N ALA A 29 -9.00 -14.38 18.95
CA ALA A 29 -9.69 -13.68 20.04
C ALA A 29 -10.63 -12.57 19.54
N GLY A 30 -10.66 -12.32 18.23
CA GLY A 30 -11.54 -11.30 17.64
C GLY A 30 -11.08 -9.88 17.84
N GLY A 31 -9.79 -9.66 18.13
CA GLY A 31 -9.25 -8.35 18.46
C GLY A 31 -8.38 -7.70 17.38
N ILE A 32 -8.42 -8.20 16.16
CA ILE A 32 -7.64 -7.62 15.07
C ILE A 32 -8.49 -6.69 14.23
N GLU A 33 -7.90 -5.56 13.84
CA GLU A 33 -8.51 -4.65 12.89
C GLU A 33 -7.70 -4.68 11.59
N THR A 34 -8.36 -4.65 10.46
CA THR A 34 -7.68 -4.58 9.17
C THR A 34 -8.20 -3.39 8.38
N THR A 35 -7.33 -2.80 7.58
CA THR A 35 -7.70 -1.73 6.65
C THR A 35 -7.03 -1.99 5.32
N LEU A 36 -7.58 -1.40 4.27
CA LEU A 36 -6.96 -1.41 2.94
C LEU A 36 -6.60 0.02 2.59
N THR A 37 -5.36 0.22 2.17
CA THR A 37 -4.89 1.52 1.72
C THR A 37 -4.12 1.34 0.41
N GLN A 38 -4.05 2.40 -0.37
CA GLN A 38 -3.32 2.36 -1.65
C GLN A 38 -1.86 2.04 -1.37
N SER A 39 -1.34 1.03 -2.07
CA SER A 39 0.06 0.65 -1.93
C SER A 39 0.95 1.45 -2.90
N ASP A 40 2.23 1.13 -2.89
CA ASP A 40 3.21 1.69 -3.81
C ASP A 40 3.32 0.87 -5.10
N LYS A 41 2.42 -0.08 -5.31
CA LYS A 41 2.45 -0.99 -6.45
C LYS A 41 1.09 -0.94 -7.15
N ILE A 42 1.11 -0.69 -8.46
CA ILE A 42 -0.13 -0.62 -9.25
C ILE A 42 -0.82 -1.97 -9.23
N GLY A 43 -2.12 -1.96 -8.98
CA GLY A 43 -2.95 -3.15 -8.94
C GLY A 43 -3.02 -3.82 -7.58
N PHE A 44 -2.34 -3.27 -6.59
CA PHE A 44 -2.30 -3.85 -5.25
C PHE A 44 -2.59 -2.79 -4.19
N ASP A 45 -3.25 -3.21 -3.13
CA ASP A 45 -3.42 -2.41 -1.92
C ASP A 45 -2.50 -2.93 -0.82
N TRP A 46 -2.26 -2.10 0.18
CA TRP A 46 -1.73 -2.57 1.45
C TRP A 46 -2.88 -3.14 2.26
N LEU A 47 -2.78 -4.39 2.66
CA LEU A 47 -3.65 -4.96 3.68
C LEU A 47 -2.91 -4.76 5.00
N ASN A 48 -3.45 -3.92 5.85
CA ASN A 48 -2.82 -3.52 7.11
C ASN A 48 -3.50 -4.22 8.27
N PHE A 49 -2.71 -4.78 9.16
CA PHE A 49 -3.21 -5.46 10.35
C PHE A 49 -2.82 -4.66 11.58
N TYR A 50 -3.80 -4.37 12.42
CA TYR A 50 -3.60 -3.59 13.65
C TYR A 50 -4.01 -4.36 14.87
N VAL A 51 -3.21 -4.23 15.93
CA VAL A 51 -3.55 -4.72 17.26
C VAL A 51 -3.45 -3.52 18.19
N ASN A 52 -4.53 -3.20 18.90
CA ASN A 52 -4.58 -2.03 19.77
C ASN A 52 -4.15 -0.76 19.04
N LYS A 53 -4.61 -0.61 17.79
CA LYS A 53 -4.33 0.54 16.93
C LYS A 53 -2.87 0.70 16.54
N VAL A 54 -2.07 -0.35 16.73
CA VAL A 54 -0.68 -0.37 16.31
C VAL A 54 -0.57 -1.27 15.10
N LEU A 55 0.06 -0.78 14.04
CA LEU A 55 0.29 -1.55 12.83
C LEU A 55 1.32 -2.64 13.13
N VAL A 56 0.93 -3.90 12.98
CA VAL A 56 1.82 -5.04 13.27
C VAL A 56 2.23 -5.79 12.03
N ARG A 57 1.52 -5.60 10.91
CA ARG A 57 1.81 -6.34 9.69
C ARG A 57 1.22 -5.60 8.50
N GLN A 58 1.91 -5.67 7.38
CA GLN A 58 1.40 -5.20 6.09
C GLN A 58 1.73 -6.24 5.03
N GLU A 59 0.82 -6.45 4.11
CA GLU A 59 1.11 -7.28 2.95
C GLU A 59 0.37 -6.74 1.74
N TYR A 60 0.86 -7.08 0.54
CA TYR A 60 0.18 -6.70 -0.69
C TYR A 60 -1.07 -7.55 -0.86
N LYS A 61 -2.14 -6.90 -1.25
CA LYS A 61 -3.37 -7.58 -1.61
C LYS A 61 -3.79 -7.13 -2.99
N GLU A 62 -3.98 -8.07 -3.91
CA GLU A 62 -4.41 -7.76 -5.26
C GLU A 62 -5.78 -7.09 -5.23
N GLN A 63 -5.91 -6.00 -5.98
CA GLN A 63 -7.16 -5.26 -6.07
C GLN A 63 -8.16 -6.02 -6.94
N GLU A 64 -9.42 -6.01 -6.55
CA GLU A 64 -10.49 -6.62 -7.32
C GLU A 64 -10.70 -5.86 -8.62
N ASN A 65 -10.68 -4.53 -8.54
CA ASN A 65 -10.78 -3.65 -9.70
C ASN A 65 -9.54 -2.75 -9.69
N PRO A 66 -8.46 -3.20 -10.32
CA PRO A 66 -7.19 -2.46 -10.25
C PRO A 66 -7.32 -1.00 -10.69
N VAL A 67 -6.75 -0.10 -9.91
CA VAL A 67 -6.74 1.34 -10.16
C VAL A 67 -5.35 1.76 -10.61
N GLY A 68 -5.28 2.77 -11.44
CA GLY A 68 -4.01 3.25 -11.97
C GLY A 68 -3.57 2.51 -13.22
N THR A 69 -4.47 1.76 -13.83
CA THR A 69 -4.24 1.07 -15.09
C THR A 69 -4.79 1.89 -16.25
N ALA A 70 -4.47 1.48 -17.48
CA ALA A 70 -4.95 2.18 -18.67
C ALA A 70 -6.48 2.23 -18.72
N ASP A 71 -7.13 1.15 -18.28
CA ASP A 71 -8.59 1.04 -18.30
C ASP A 71 -9.25 1.72 -17.11
N ASN A 72 -8.51 1.94 -16.04
CA ASN A 72 -9.05 2.52 -14.82
C ASN A 72 -8.00 3.44 -14.19
N PRO A 73 -7.70 4.59 -14.79
CA PRO A 73 -6.65 5.46 -14.27
C PRO A 73 -7.06 6.16 -12.99
N PHE A 74 -6.05 6.57 -12.21
CA PHE A 74 -6.28 7.47 -11.08
C PHE A 74 -6.74 8.83 -11.60
N VAL A 75 -7.54 9.51 -10.81
CA VAL A 75 -7.85 10.92 -11.09
C VAL A 75 -6.72 11.76 -10.50
N TRP A 76 -5.96 12.45 -11.36
CA TRP A 76 -4.85 13.27 -10.88
C TRP A 76 -5.38 14.44 -10.06
N LYS A 77 -4.71 14.73 -8.96
CA LYS A 77 -4.97 15.90 -8.11
C LYS A 77 -3.64 16.51 -7.74
N LYS A 78 -3.65 17.83 -7.61
CA LYS A 78 -2.47 18.58 -7.21
C LYS A 78 -1.95 18.05 -5.88
N SER A 79 -0.65 17.88 -5.78
CA SER A 79 0.06 17.48 -4.57
C SER A 79 -0.18 16.03 -4.14
N MET A 80 -0.79 15.21 -4.99
CA MET A 80 -0.90 13.78 -4.67
C MET A 80 0.42 13.07 -4.94
N ALA A 81 0.74 12.07 -4.15
CA ALA A 81 1.90 11.22 -4.39
C ALA A 81 1.63 10.31 -5.57
N LEU A 82 2.58 10.24 -6.50
CA LEU A 82 2.43 9.49 -7.74
C LEU A 82 3.12 8.14 -7.64
N ILE A 83 2.64 7.19 -8.43
CA ILE A 83 3.20 5.84 -8.48
C ILE A 83 3.78 5.60 -9.87
N ALA A 84 5.02 5.14 -9.92
CA ALA A 84 5.69 4.87 -11.19
C ALA A 84 4.87 3.88 -12.01
N ASN A 85 4.73 4.17 -13.30
CA ASN A 85 3.97 3.40 -14.27
C ASN A 85 2.46 3.42 -14.02
N GLY A 86 1.99 4.28 -13.13
CA GLY A 86 0.56 4.47 -12.91
C GLY A 86 -0.04 5.36 -13.98
N PHE A 87 -1.26 5.04 -14.38
CA PHE A 87 -2.01 5.86 -15.33
C PHE A 87 -2.87 6.84 -14.55
N TYR A 88 -2.91 8.07 -15.03
CA TYR A 88 -3.63 9.17 -14.38
C TYR A 88 -4.42 9.92 -15.44
N VAL A 89 -5.56 10.46 -15.05
CA VAL A 89 -6.39 11.27 -15.95
C VAL A 89 -6.67 12.62 -15.32
N HIS A 90 -6.63 13.65 -16.13
CA HIS A 90 -6.96 15.01 -15.73
C HIS A 90 -7.49 15.77 -16.94
N ASP A 91 -8.64 16.42 -16.79
CA ASP A 91 -9.30 17.18 -17.86
C ASP A 91 -9.49 16.34 -19.13
N GLY A 92 -9.80 15.04 -18.95
CA GLY A 92 -10.05 14.16 -20.07
C GLY A 92 -8.80 13.65 -20.76
N VAL A 93 -7.62 13.99 -20.28
CA VAL A 93 -6.35 13.55 -20.85
C VAL A 93 -5.73 12.50 -19.95
N ARG A 94 -5.34 11.36 -20.51
CA ARG A 94 -4.69 10.29 -19.77
C ARG A 94 -3.19 10.32 -20.01
N LYS A 95 -2.42 10.19 -18.93
CA LYS A 95 -0.95 10.13 -19.00
C LYS A 95 -0.47 9.03 -18.07
N VAL A 96 0.73 8.53 -18.33
CA VAL A 96 1.39 7.59 -17.43
C VAL A 96 2.57 8.30 -16.76
N TRP A 97 2.70 8.09 -15.45
CA TRP A 97 3.81 8.66 -14.69
C TRP A 97 5.02 7.74 -14.83
N VAL A 98 6.12 8.26 -15.37
CA VAL A 98 7.34 7.47 -15.55
C VAL A 98 8.47 7.93 -14.63
N GLY A 99 8.16 8.81 -13.68
CA GLY A 99 9.11 9.23 -12.64
C GLY A 99 9.09 8.30 -11.44
N GLU A 100 9.61 8.77 -10.33
CA GLU A 100 9.72 7.98 -9.11
C GLU A 100 8.39 7.85 -8.40
N THR A 101 8.22 6.75 -7.68
CA THR A 101 7.08 6.54 -6.80
C THR A 101 7.22 7.40 -5.55
N GLY A 102 6.12 8.02 -5.13
CA GLY A 102 6.06 8.78 -3.88
C GLY A 102 6.32 10.26 -4.02
N VAL A 103 6.67 10.73 -5.22
CA VAL A 103 6.88 12.15 -5.46
C VAL A 103 5.61 12.80 -5.96
N THR A 104 5.56 14.13 -5.91
CA THR A 104 4.46 14.90 -6.50
C THR A 104 4.97 15.62 -7.74
N ALA A 105 4.09 15.91 -8.66
CA ALA A 105 4.47 16.63 -9.89
C ALA A 105 3.27 17.39 -10.44
N ALA A 106 3.57 18.47 -11.17
CA ALA A 106 2.55 19.20 -11.91
C ALA A 106 2.09 18.35 -13.09
N TRP A 107 0.90 18.64 -13.63
CA TRP A 107 0.35 17.86 -14.74
C TRP A 107 1.15 18.04 -16.03
N ASP A 108 1.97 19.06 -16.13
CA ASP A 108 2.81 19.32 -17.30
C ASP A 108 4.27 18.96 -17.07
N ASP A 109 4.58 18.22 -15.98
CA ASP A 109 5.93 17.78 -15.71
C ASP A 109 6.45 16.89 -16.84
N SER A 110 7.76 16.95 -17.08
CA SER A 110 8.38 16.23 -18.19
C SER A 110 8.39 14.70 -18.00
N ASN A 111 8.13 14.22 -16.80
CA ASN A 111 8.09 12.79 -16.52
C ASN A 111 6.71 12.17 -16.79
N TRP A 112 5.80 12.90 -17.39
CA TRP A 112 4.55 12.33 -17.88
C TRP A 112 4.69 11.92 -19.32
N GLU A 113 4.10 10.78 -19.67
CA GLU A 113 3.97 10.34 -21.06
C GLU A 113 2.49 10.29 -21.42
N VAL A 114 2.13 10.90 -22.53
CA VAL A 114 0.75 10.87 -23.02
C VAL A 114 0.50 9.50 -23.64
N THR A 115 -0.66 8.94 -23.33
CA THR A 115 -1.01 7.61 -23.84
C THR A 115 -2.25 7.65 -24.70
#